data_fcbdc69f9b8c4783cb833223bff2a067
#
_entry.id   fcbdc69f9b8c4783cb833223bff2a067
#
_cell.length_a   1.000
_cell.length_b   1.000
_cell.length_c   1.000
_cell.angle_alpha   90.00
_cell.angle_beta   90.00
_cell.angle_gamma   90.00
#
_symmetry.space_group_name_H-M   'P 1'
#
loop_
_entity.id
_entity.type
_entity.pdbx_description
1 polymer ?
#
loop_
_entity_poly.entity_id
_entity_poly.type
_entity_poly.pdbx_seq_one_letter_code
_entity_poly.pdbx_strand_id
1 'polypeptide(L)'
;MEASKDISRLIEIMEALRQPDTGCPWDIVQTFETIKPYTIEEAYEVADAIERKDTDDLCEELGDLLLQVVFHSRIAEEMGEFSFGDVVYAVTSKMIRRHPHVFAVSDADTPETVKLQWDTIKAAEKRERAERRAKRGITEDFKAGFLGNVHRSQPALTEALKLQEQAARVGFDWSKPEPILDKIEEEVAELREALASGKPEKVADELGDLIFALVNIGRHVSADPETALRGTNTKFRRRFNHIEQSLESNNERLEDAGLERMEALWQAAKAIERQLD
;
A
#
# COMPACT_ATOMS: atom_id res chain seq x y z
N MET A 1 -20.71 24.01 -15.86
CA MET A 1 -19.24 23.80 -15.91
C MET A 1 -19.01 22.62 -16.84
N GLU A 2 -18.03 22.65 -17.74
CA GLU A 2 -17.75 21.56 -18.67
C GLU A 2 -16.49 20.81 -18.29
N ALA A 3 -16.41 19.51 -18.59
CA ALA A 3 -15.22 18.69 -18.36
C ALA A 3 -14.03 19.21 -19.20
N SER A 4 -12.82 19.08 -18.66
CA SER A 4 -11.59 19.53 -19.33
C SER A 4 -10.44 18.57 -19.00
N LYS A 5 -9.42 18.54 -19.84
CA LYS A 5 -8.16 17.85 -19.59
C LYS A 5 -7.16 18.71 -18.77
N ASP A 6 -7.52 19.94 -18.44
CA ASP A 6 -6.70 20.84 -17.65
C ASP A 6 -6.95 20.61 -16.16
N ILE A 7 -5.88 20.44 -15.39
CA ILE A 7 -5.93 20.24 -13.93
C ILE A 7 -6.64 21.38 -13.20
N SER A 8 -6.58 22.59 -13.73
CA SER A 8 -7.27 23.74 -13.15
C SER A 8 -8.77 23.51 -13.02
N ARG A 9 -9.36 22.77 -13.97
CA ARG A 9 -10.78 22.40 -13.94
C ARG A 9 -11.14 21.52 -12.74
N LEU A 10 -10.29 20.57 -12.40
CA LEU A 10 -10.51 19.70 -11.22
C LEU A 10 -10.43 20.53 -9.92
N ILE A 11 -9.50 21.48 -9.85
CA ILE A 11 -9.35 22.41 -8.73
C ILE A 11 -10.60 23.28 -8.59
N GLU A 12 -11.11 23.87 -9.69
CA GLU A 12 -12.34 24.66 -9.71
C GLU A 12 -13.56 23.85 -9.29
N ILE A 13 -13.65 22.58 -9.71
CA ILE A 13 -14.73 21.66 -9.31
C ILE A 13 -14.67 21.44 -7.79
N MET A 14 -13.51 21.13 -7.25
CA MET A 14 -13.35 20.88 -5.81
C MET A 14 -13.66 22.14 -4.99
N GLU A 15 -13.24 23.32 -5.48
CA GLU A 15 -13.61 24.58 -4.87
C GLU A 15 -15.12 24.79 -4.85
N ALA A 16 -15.82 24.50 -5.95
CA ALA A 16 -17.27 24.61 -6.04
C ALA A 16 -17.99 23.60 -5.12
N LEU A 17 -17.51 22.37 -5.07
CA LEU A 17 -18.09 21.32 -4.21
C LEU A 17 -17.97 21.66 -2.71
N ARG A 18 -16.92 22.35 -2.30
CA ARG A 18 -16.69 22.73 -0.91
C ARG A 18 -17.10 24.15 -0.54
N GLN A 19 -17.85 24.88 -1.41
CA GLN A 19 -18.40 26.16 -1.05
C GLN A 19 -19.42 26.04 0.10
N PRO A 20 -19.29 26.79 1.20
CA PRO A 20 -20.12 26.61 2.40
C PRO A 20 -21.63 26.66 2.15
N ASP A 21 -22.08 27.55 1.26
CA ASP A 21 -23.50 27.85 1.06
C ASP A 21 -24.12 27.11 -0.15
N THR A 22 -23.30 26.78 -1.15
CA THR A 22 -23.78 26.27 -2.45
C THR A 22 -23.14 24.96 -2.89
N GLY A 23 -22.18 24.47 -2.13
CA GLY A 23 -21.47 23.25 -2.43
C GLY A 23 -22.24 21.97 -2.05
N CYS A 24 -21.59 20.84 -2.21
CA CYS A 24 -22.17 19.54 -1.88
C CYS A 24 -22.14 19.33 -0.35
N PRO A 25 -23.27 19.05 0.30
CA PRO A 25 -23.34 18.86 1.76
C PRO A 25 -22.42 17.77 2.28
N TRP A 26 -22.15 16.74 1.48
CA TRP A 26 -21.24 15.66 1.84
C TRP A 26 -19.78 16.13 1.79
N ASP A 27 -19.37 16.82 0.72
CA ASP A 27 -18.00 17.29 0.55
C ASP A 27 -17.61 18.36 1.59
N ILE A 28 -18.54 19.27 1.94
CA ILE A 28 -18.29 20.37 2.86
C ILE A 28 -17.88 19.87 4.26
N VAL A 29 -18.46 18.78 4.75
CA VAL A 29 -18.21 18.27 6.11
C VAL A 29 -16.97 17.40 6.22
N GLN A 30 -16.32 17.08 5.10
CA GLN A 30 -15.16 16.20 5.13
C GLN A 30 -13.92 16.88 5.73
N THR A 31 -13.12 16.10 6.43
CA THR A 31 -11.83 16.46 7.04
C THR A 31 -10.73 15.55 6.51
N PHE A 32 -9.47 15.81 6.88
CA PHE A 32 -8.35 14.90 6.53
C PHE A 32 -8.60 13.47 7.01
N GLU A 33 -9.16 13.33 8.22
CA GLU A 33 -9.42 12.02 8.84
C GLU A 33 -10.52 11.25 8.11
N THR A 34 -11.58 11.93 7.68
CA THR A 34 -12.71 11.28 7.00
C THR A 34 -12.41 10.91 5.56
N ILE A 35 -11.51 11.65 4.88
CA ILE A 35 -11.08 11.37 3.49
C ILE A 35 -9.88 10.40 3.41
N LYS A 36 -9.08 10.29 4.48
CA LYS A 36 -7.93 9.38 4.50
C LYS A 36 -8.25 7.93 4.07
N PRO A 37 -9.36 7.28 4.48
CA PRO A 37 -9.69 5.93 4.03
C PRO A 37 -9.82 5.83 2.51
N TYR A 38 -10.50 6.77 1.87
CA TYR A 38 -10.68 6.80 0.41
C TYR A 38 -9.34 6.93 -0.33
N THR A 39 -8.43 7.78 0.17
CA THR A 39 -7.08 7.89 -0.43
C THR A 39 -6.33 6.55 -0.45
N ILE A 40 -6.55 5.69 0.55
CA ILE A 40 -5.95 4.35 0.61
C ILE A 40 -6.67 3.41 -0.36
N GLU A 41 -8.00 3.50 -0.42
CA GLU A 41 -8.85 2.73 -1.32
C GLU A 41 -8.46 2.96 -2.78
N GLU A 42 -8.43 4.23 -3.25
CA GLU A 42 -8.02 4.58 -4.61
C GLU A 42 -6.60 4.08 -4.96
N ALA A 43 -5.68 4.13 -4.01
CA ALA A 43 -4.34 3.59 -4.24
C ALA A 43 -4.35 2.06 -4.45
N TYR A 44 -5.26 1.33 -3.79
CA TYR A 44 -5.43 -0.09 -4.01
C TYR A 44 -6.19 -0.41 -5.31
N GLU A 45 -7.13 0.43 -5.73
CA GLU A 45 -7.86 0.29 -6.98
C GLU A 45 -6.94 0.52 -8.18
N VAL A 46 -6.05 1.52 -8.12
CA VAL A 46 -4.93 1.66 -9.08
C VAL A 46 -4.09 0.39 -9.17
N ALA A 47 -3.75 -0.23 -8.02
CA ALA A 47 -2.96 -1.45 -8.02
C ALA A 47 -3.72 -2.63 -8.63
N ASP A 48 -5.03 -2.75 -8.36
CA ASP A 48 -5.89 -3.79 -8.91
C ASP A 48 -6.03 -3.66 -10.44
N ALA A 49 -6.28 -2.45 -10.95
CA ALA A 49 -6.34 -2.17 -12.39
C ALA A 49 -5.04 -2.57 -13.11
N ILE A 50 -3.87 -2.30 -12.50
CA ILE A 50 -2.56 -2.73 -13.01
C ILE A 50 -2.46 -4.27 -13.04
N GLU A 51 -2.86 -4.97 -11.97
CA GLU A 51 -2.83 -6.43 -11.89
C GLU A 51 -3.72 -7.09 -12.94
N ARG A 52 -4.90 -6.51 -13.20
CA ARG A 52 -5.84 -6.94 -14.24
C ARG A 52 -5.41 -6.56 -15.65
N LYS A 53 -4.41 -5.70 -15.79
CA LYS A 53 -3.97 -5.10 -17.07
C LYS A 53 -5.09 -4.33 -17.80
N ASP A 54 -5.97 -3.74 -17.02
CA ASP A 54 -7.07 -2.92 -17.50
C ASP A 54 -6.62 -1.46 -17.56
N THR A 55 -6.30 -1.00 -18.78
CA THR A 55 -5.77 0.36 -18.98
C THR A 55 -6.86 1.43 -18.95
N ASP A 56 -8.08 1.09 -19.23
CA ASP A 56 -9.20 2.04 -19.18
C ASP A 56 -9.57 2.30 -17.72
N ASP A 57 -9.72 1.25 -16.94
CA ASP A 57 -9.95 1.32 -15.49
C ASP A 57 -8.77 2.01 -14.78
N LEU A 58 -7.53 1.66 -15.14
CA LEU A 58 -6.35 2.34 -14.61
C LEU A 58 -6.38 3.87 -14.81
N CYS A 59 -6.94 4.33 -15.93
CA CYS A 59 -7.09 5.76 -16.20
C CYS A 59 -8.11 6.40 -15.26
N GLU A 60 -9.22 5.71 -14.96
CA GLU A 60 -10.26 6.17 -14.04
C GLU A 60 -9.71 6.21 -12.60
N GLU A 61 -9.08 5.13 -12.13
CA GLU A 61 -8.53 5.03 -10.77
C GLU A 61 -7.39 6.03 -10.50
N LEU A 62 -6.55 6.30 -11.50
CA LEU A 62 -5.56 7.39 -11.41
C LEU A 62 -6.22 8.76 -11.30
N GLY A 63 -7.39 8.95 -11.92
CA GLY A 63 -8.21 10.16 -11.80
C GLY A 63 -8.75 10.31 -10.38
N ASP A 64 -9.26 9.25 -9.78
CA ASP A 64 -9.81 9.24 -8.43
C ASP A 64 -8.72 9.42 -7.37
N LEU A 65 -7.58 8.80 -7.55
CA LEU A 65 -6.40 9.07 -6.70
C LEU A 65 -5.94 10.55 -6.82
N LEU A 66 -5.97 11.14 -8.02
CA LEU A 66 -5.66 12.56 -8.21
C LEU A 66 -6.72 13.45 -7.54
N LEU A 67 -8.01 13.07 -7.59
CA LEU A 67 -9.08 13.74 -6.88
C LEU A 67 -8.80 13.80 -5.37
N GLN A 68 -8.33 12.70 -4.75
CA GLN A 68 -7.94 12.69 -3.34
C GLN A 68 -6.84 13.70 -3.02
N VAL A 69 -5.85 13.85 -3.91
CA VAL A 69 -4.78 14.85 -3.73
C VAL A 69 -5.34 16.27 -3.78
N VAL A 70 -6.24 16.58 -4.72
CA VAL A 70 -6.87 17.89 -4.84
C VAL A 70 -7.79 18.16 -3.64
N PHE A 71 -8.54 17.15 -3.17
CA PHE A 71 -9.43 17.26 -2.01
C PHE A 71 -8.66 17.60 -0.74
N HIS A 72 -7.60 16.84 -0.41
CA HIS A 72 -6.74 17.16 0.73
C HIS A 72 -6.12 18.54 0.62
N SER A 73 -5.67 18.93 -0.58
CA SER A 73 -5.09 20.25 -0.80
C SER A 73 -6.11 21.36 -0.55
N ARG A 74 -7.38 21.16 -0.95
CA ARG A 74 -8.45 22.12 -0.70
C ARG A 74 -8.77 22.27 0.78
N ILE A 75 -8.84 21.17 1.52
CA ILE A 75 -9.01 21.21 2.99
C ILE A 75 -7.86 22.01 3.63
N ALA A 76 -6.62 21.76 3.20
CA ALA A 76 -5.45 22.47 3.73
C ALA A 76 -5.50 23.98 3.43
N GLU A 77 -5.94 24.36 2.23
CA GLU A 77 -6.09 25.75 1.81
C GLU A 77 -7.15 26.48 2.63
N GLU A 78 -8.29 25.84 2.92
CA GLU A 78 -9.33 26.37 3.80
C GLU A 78 -8.83 26.61 5.24
N MET A 79 -7.87 25.80 5.69
CA MET A 79 -7.19 25.97 6.98
C MET A 79 -6.04 26.99 6.94
N GLY A 80 -5.70 27.55 5.77
CA GLY A 80 -4.59 28.48 5.59
C GLY A 80 -3.20 27.83 5.69
N GLU A 81 -3.10 26.52 5.48
CA GLU A 81 -1.83 25.78 5.61
C GLU A 81 -1.04 25.72 4.29
N PHE A 82 -1.63 25.19 3.23
CA PHE A 82 -1.03 25.10 1.88
C PHE A 82 -2.10 24.89 0.81
N SER A 83 -1.76 25.20 -0.43
CA SER A 83 -2.60 25.01 -1.62
C SER A 83 -2.16 23.80 -2.46
N PHE A 84 -2.96 23.41 -3.46
CA PHE A 84 -2.56 22.41 -4.46
C PHE A 84 -1.27 22.83 -5.20
N GLY A 85 -1.10 24.13 -5.48
CA GLY A 85 0.14 24.66 -6.09
C GLY A 85 1.38 24.36 -5.25
N ASP A 86 1.27 24.41 -3.92
CA ASP A 86 2.38 24.07 -3.01
C ASP A 86 2.72 22.58 -3.06
N VAL A 87 1.72 21.72 -3.22
CA VAL A 87 1.93 20.27 -3.39
C VAL A 87 2.69 19.99 -4.70
N VAL A 88 2.27 20.64 -5.80
CA VAL A 88 2.96 20.54 -7.10
C VAL A 88 4.39 21.07 -7.00
N TYR A 89 4.60 22.23 -6.37
CA TYR A 89 5.93 22.79 -6.15
C TYR A 89 6.83 21.85 -5.33
N ALA A 90 6.29 21.28 -4.28
CA ALA A 90 7.03 20.35 -3.42
C ALA A 90 7.51 19.09 -4.18
N VAL A 91 6.65 18.50 -5.02
CA VAL A 91 7.03 17.32 -5.80
C VAL A 91 7.98 17.67 -6.94
N THR A 92 7.73 18.75 -7.69
CA THR A 92 8.58 19.15 -8.81
C THR A 92 9.98 19.57 -8.35
N SER A 93 10.09 20.37 -7.29
CA SER A 93 11.37 20.73 -6.66
C SER A 93 12.13 19.48 -6.19
N LYS A 94 11.43 18.51 -5.60
CA LYS A 94 12.03 17.24 -5.19
C LYS A 94 12.53 16.43 -6.38
N MET A 95 11.77 16.34 -7.48
CA MET A 95 12.16 15.59 -8.68
C MET A 95 13.38 16.21 -9.36
N ILE A 96 13.39 17.53 -9.54
CA ILE A 96 14.54 18.25 -10.12
C ILE A 96 15.81 18.02 -9.28
N ARG A 97 15.70 18.18 -7.96
CA ARG A 97 16.84 17.99 -7.05
C ARG A 97 17.36 16.55 -7.02
N ARG A 98 16.49 15.55 -7.13
CA ARG A 98 16.87 14.13 -7.08
C ARG A 98 17.39 13.60 -8.40
N HIS A 99 17.19 14.31 -9.51
CA HIS A 99 17.64 13.90 -10.85
C HIS A 99 18.58 14.90 -11.48
N PRO A 100 19.69 15.27 -10.82
CA PRO A 100 20.65 16.23 -11.39
C PRO A 100 21.30 15.72 -12.68
N HIS A 101 21.37 14.42 -12.89
CA HIS A 101 21.81 13.79 -14.15
C HIS A 101 20.86 14.05 -15.34
N VAL A 102 19.61 14.51 -15.07
CA VAL A 102 18.63 14.88 -16.10
C VAL A 102 18.50 16.41 -16.21
N PHE A 103 18.47 17.11 -15.07
CA PHE A 103 18.12 18.53 -14.98
C PHE A 103 19.32 19.45 -14.71
N ALA A 104 20.52 18.90 -14.45
CA ALA A 104 21.75 19.66 -14.20
C ALA A 104 22.97 18.90 -14.75
N VAL A 105 24.17 19.34 -14.40
CA VAL A 105 25.42 18.61 -14.73
C VAL A 105 25.71 17.60 -13.63
N SER A 106 25.82 16.32 -13.99
CA SER A 106 26.15 15.20 -13.07
C SER A 106 26.86 14.09 -13.83
N ASP A 107 27.84 13.47 -13.20
CA ASP A 107 28.60 12.33 -13.74
C ASP A 107 27.91 10.97 -13.46
N ALA A 108 26.67 10.97 -12.95
CA ALA A 108 25.91 9.75 -12.66
C ALA A 108 25.22 9.26 -13.94
N ASP A 109 25.84 8.29 -14.61
CA ASP A 109 25.46 7.73 -15.91
C ASP A 109 25.02 6.25 -15.85
N THR A 110 25.12 5.60 -14.67
CA THR A 110 24.65 4.23 -14.45
C THR A 110 23.58 4.16 -13.35
N PRO A 111 22.70 3.14 -13.37
CA PRO A 111 21.70 2.95 -12.32
C PRO A 111 22.30 2.91 -10.90
N GLU A 112 23.50 2.34 -10.74
CA GLU A 112 24.22 2.23 -9.48
C GLU A 112 24.69 3.61 -8.97
N THR A 113 25.29 4.42 -9.85
CA THR A 113 25.76 5.77 -9.49
C THR A 113 24.59 6.70 -9.19
N VAL A 114 23.50 6.60 -9.93
CA VAL A 114 22.25 7.31 -9.67
C VAL A 114 21.69 6.93 -8.30
N LYS A 115 21.68 5.64 -7.94
CA LYS A 115 21.18 5.16 -6.65
C LYS A 115 21.99 5.71 -5.47
N LEU A 116 23.33 5.70 -5.57
CA LEU A 116 24.24 6.28 -4.55
C LEU A 116 23.98 7.79 -4.37
N GLN A 117 23.82 8.51 -5.47
CA GLN A 117 23.49 9.93 -5.45
C GLN A 117 22.14 10.19 -4.78
N TRP A 118 21.12 9.39 -5.09
CA TRP A 118 19.81 9.46 -4.43
C TRP A 118 19.88 9.23 -2.93
N ASP A 119 20.67 8.25 -2.48
CA ASP A 119 20.80 7.96 -1.06
C ASP A 119 21.46 9.13 -0.31
N THR A 120 22.44 9.78 -0.92
CA THR A 120 23.06 11.00 -0.38
C THR A 120 22.07 12.16 -0.28
N ILE A 121 21.30 12.41 -1.36
CA ILE A 121 20.30 13.48 -1.40
C ILE A 121 19.17 13.21 -0.38
N LYS A 122 18.66 11.98 -0.31
CA LYS A 122 17.64 11.59 0.68
C LYS A 122 18.12 11.77 2.13
N ALA A 123 19.39 11.49 2.41
CA ALA A 123 19.96 11.69 3.74
C ALA A 123 20.02 13.19 4.12
N ALA A 124 20.34 14.07 3.16
CA ALA A 124 20.31 15.53 3.36
C ALA A 124 18.87 16.03 3.58
N GLU A 125 17.93 15.62 2.73
CA GLU A 125 16.51 15.98 2.85
C GLU A 125 15.90 15.53 4.20
N LYS A 126 16.32 14.38 4.70
CA LYS A 126 15.88 13.88 6.00
C LYS A 126 16.35 14.79 7.13
N ARG A 127 17.60 15.23 7.10
CA ARG A 127 18.14 16.19 8.10
C ARG A 127 17.38 17.50 8.07
N GLU A 128 17.19 18.09 6.90
CA GLU A 128 16.44 19.34 6.74
C GLU A 128 14.99 19.22 7.23
N ARG A 129 14.33 18.07 6.95
CA ARG A 129 12.98 17.80 7.46
C ARG A 129 12.94 17.71 8.98
N ALA A 130 13.90 17.03 9.58
CA ALA A 130 14.00 16.92 11.04
C ALA A 130 14.19 18.29 11.69
N GLU A 131 15.06 19.15 11.12
CA GLU A 131 15.27 20.52 11.59
C GLU A 131 14.01 21.39 11.49
N ARG A 132 13.27 21.30 10.35
CA ARG A 132 12.00 22.03 10.17
C ARG A 132 10.94 21.57 11.19
N ARG A 133 10.83 20.26 11.44
CA ARG A 133 9.89 19.69 12.43
C ARG A 133 10.25 20.14 13.85
N ALA A 134 11.53 20.09 14.19
CA ALA A 134 12.02 20.56 15.51
C ALA A 134 11.71 22.02 15.74
N LYS A 135 11.86 22.88 14.72
CA LYS A 135 11.52 24.33 14.80
C LYS A 135 10.01 24.56 15.01
N ARG A 136 9.15 23.65 14.57
CA ARG A 136 7.69 23.69 14.78
C ARG A 136 7.25 23.04 16.10
N GLY A 137 8.17 22.58 16.94
CA GLY A 137 7.85 21.86 18.17
C GLY A 137 7.26 20.48 17.95
N ILE A 138 7.31 19.95 16.72
CA ILE A 138 6.87 18.59 16.40
C ILE A 138 8.00 17.66 16.80
N THR A 139 7.99 17.21 18.04
CA THR A 139 8.87 16.15 18.50
C THR A 139 8.31 14.80 18.05
N GLU A 140 9.14 13.93 17.49
CA GLU A 140 8.76 12.54 17.30
C GLU A 140 8.63 11.92 18.70
N ASP A 141 7.46 11.36 19.05
CA ASP A 141 7.18 10.70 20.34
C ASP A 141 8.06 9.46 20.61
N PHE A 142 8.84 9.08 19.62
CA PHE A 142 9.89 8.06 19.75
C PHE A 142 11.24 8.68 19.40
N LYS A 143 12.23 8.58 20.29
CA LYS A 143 13.64 8.70 19.91
C LYS A 143 13.81 7.76 18.73
N ALA A 144 13.94 8.32 17.52
CA ALA A 144 14.04 7.53 16.30
C ALA A 144 15.30 6.66 16.40
N GLY A 145 15.14 5.46 16.93
CA GLY A 145 16.17 4.43 16.90
C GLY A 145 16.48 4.05 15.45
N PHE A 146 17.30 3.06 15.26
CA PHE A 146 17.73 2.60 13.93
C PHE A 146 16.55 2.27 13.00
N LEU A 147 15.44 1.76 13.53
CA LEU A 147 14.21 1.45 12.80
C LEU A 147 13.26 2.65 12.60
N GLY A 148 13.54 3.80 13.20
CA GLY A 148 12.68 5.01 13.10
C GLY A 148 12.59 5.61 11.68
N ASN A 149 13.28 5.03 10.70
CA ASN A 149 13.21 5.41 9.30
C ASN A 149 12.07 4.70 8.55
N VAL A 150 11.49 3.66 9.13
CA VAL A 150 10.38 2.92 8.56
C VAL A 150 9.08 3.63 8.94
N HIS A 151 8.31 4.01 7.93
CA HIS A 151 7.05 4.71 8.14
C HIS A 151 5.95 3.74 8.60
N ARG A 152 5.27 4.07 9.69
CA ARG A 152 4.13 3.29 10.23
C ARG A 152 2.83 3.45 9.42
N SER A 153 2.81 4.31 8.43
CA SER A 153 1.64 4.57 7.58
C SER A 153 1.55 3.66 6.36
N GLN A 154 2.35 2.61 6.31
CA GLN A 154 2.33 1.63 5.23
C GLN A 154 1.36 0.47 5.55
N PRO A 155 0.90 -0.30 4.54
CA PRO A 155 0.25 -1.59 4.78
C PRO A 155 1.13 -2.48 5.68
N ALA A 156 0.51 -3.27 6.56
CA ALA A 156 1.25 -3.97 7.63
C ALA A 156 2.33 -4.92 7.10
N LEU A 157 2.05 -5.64 5.99
CA LEU A 157 3.04 -6.52 5.36
C LEU A 157 4.22 -5.72 4.77
N THR A 158 3.93 -4.57 4.16
CA THR A 158 4.96 -3.66 3.63
C THR A 158 5.78 -3.06 4.75
N GLU A 159 5.17 -2.65 5.87
CA GLU A 159 5.91 -2.16 7.05
C GLU A 159 6.82 -3.25 7.62
N ALA A 160 6.32 -4.47 7.80
CA ALA A 160 7.10 -5.60 8.28
C ALA A 160 8.31 -5.89 7.37
N LEU A 161 8.11 -5.91 6.04
CA LEU A 161 9.17 -6.04 5.06
C LEU A 161 10.26 -4.96 5.24
N LYS A 162 9.85 -3.68 5.37
CA LYS A 162 10.78 -2.56 5.54
C LYS A 162 11.53 -2.60 6.87
N LEU A 163 10.89 -3.05 7.95
CA LEU A 163 11.53 -3.25 9.24
C LEU A 163 12.63 -4.30 9.14
N GLN A 164 12.35 -5.43 8.51
CA GLN A 164 13.32 -6.51 8.30
C GLN A 164 14.47 -6.09 7.37
N GLU A 165 14.19 -5.41 6.24
CA GLU A 165 15.21 -4.84 5.37
C GLU A 165 16.14 -3.88 6.13
N GLN A 166 15.59 -3.07 7.01
CA GLN A 166 16.38 -2.14 7.80
C GLN A 166 17.24 -2.86 8.84
N ALA A 167 16.70 -3.87 9.54
CA ALA A 167 17.43 -4.69 10.50
C ALA A 167 18.58 -5.48 9.85
N ALA A 168 18.35 -6.00 8.65
CA ALA A 168 19.37 -6.72 7.87
C ALA A 168 20.62 -5.87 7.58
N ARG A 169 20.49 -4.54 7.42
CA ARG A 169 21.62 -3.63 7.17
C ARG A 169 22.68 -3.59 8.27
N VAL A 170 22.33 -4.00 9.48
CA VAL A 170 23.26 -4.10 10.63
C VAL A 170 23.58 -5.54 11.00
N GLY A 171 23.28 -6.48 10.10
CA GLY A 171 23.59 -7.89 10.28
C GLY A 171 22.55 -8.66 11.11
N PHE A 172 21.40 -8.06 11.45
CA PHE A 172 20.31 -8.77 12.09
C PHE A 172 19.45 -9.46 11.02
N ASP A 173 19.98 -10.57 10.49
CA ASP A 173 19.39 -11.33 9.38
C ASP A 173 19.90 -12.77 9.34
N TRP A 174 19.10 -13.67 8.77
CA TRP A 174 19.56 -15.01 8.41
C TRP A 174 20.29 -14.98 7.06
N SER A 175 21.32 -15.80 6.94
CA SER A 175 22.10 -15.88 5.70
C SER A 175 21.44 -16.74 4.61
N LYS A 176 20.41 -17.52 4.97
CA LYS A 176 19.73 -18.48 4.10
C LYS A 176 18.24 -18.56 4.44
N PRO A 177 17.39 -19.02 3.50
CA PRO A 177 15.95 -19.19 3.73
C PRO A 177 15.58 -20.31 4.72
N GLU A 178 16.40 -21.37 4.82
CA GLU A 178 16.05 -22.56 5.60
C GLU A 178 15.78 -22.27 7.08
N PRO A 179 16.62 -21.49 7.81
CA PRO A 179 16.32 -21.13 9.19
C PRO A 179 15.04 -20.30 9.37
N ILE A 180 14.59 -19.61 8.31
CA ILE A 180 13.32 -18.87 8.35
C ILE A 180 12.15 -19.85 8.29
N LEU A 181 12.27 -20.93 7.53
CA LEU A 181 11.26 -22.01 7.51
C LEU A 181 11.17 -22.69 8.87
N ASP A 182 12.31 -22.98 9.51
CA ASP A 182 12.36 -23.53 10.88
C ASP A 182 11.64 -22.57 11.87
N LYS A 183 11.83 -21.26 11.72
CA LYS A 183 11.13 -20.27 12.55
C LYS A 183 9.63 -20.24 12.27
N ILE A 184 9.20 -20.38 11.02
CA ILE A 184 7.77 -20.51 10.68
C ILE A 184 7.15 -21.74 11.34
N GLU A 185 7.85 -22.87 11.38
CA GLU A 185 7.38 -24.09 12.06
C GLU A 185 7.27 -23.87 13.58
N GLU A 186 8.22 -23.14 14.19
CA GLU A 186 8.18 -22.72 15.59
C GLU A 186 6.94 -21.86 15.87
N GLU A 187 6.69 -20.77 15.08
CA GLU A 187 5.53 -19.92 15.25
C GLU A 187 4.19 -20.68 15.07
N VAL A 188 4.14 -21.65 14.17
CA VAL A 188 2.97 -22.54 14.03
C VAL A 188 2.75 -23.37 15.29
N ALA A 189 3.80 -23.83 15.93
CA ALA A 189 3.68 -24.61 17.18
C ALA A 189 3.20 -23.71 18.34
N GLU A 190 3.76 -22.50 18.47
CA GLU A 190 3.36 -21.51 19.48
C GLU A 190 1.91 -21.06 19.28
N LEU A 191 1.46 -20.83 18.05
CA LEU A 191 0.07 -20.53 17.74
C LEU A 191 -0.87 -21.70 18.13
N ARG A 192 -0.46 -22.96 17.97
CA ARG A 192 -1.26 -24.13 18.44
C ARG A 192 -1.38 -24.16 19.96
N GLU A 193 -0.31 -23.84 20.69
CA GLU A 193 -0.32 -23.76 22.15
C GLU A 193 -1.21 -22.59 22.61
N ALA A 194 -1.12 -21.44 21.96
CA ALA A 194 -1.96 -20.28 22.23
C ALA A 194 -3.45 -20.61 22.03
N LEU A 195 -3.81 -21.29 20.95
CA LEU A 195 -5.18 -21.75 20.68
C LEU A 195 -5.66 -22.71 21.78
N ALA A 196 -4.82 -23.66 22.22
CA ALA A 196 -5.15 -24.57 23.31
C ALA A 196 -5.33 -23.85 24.67
N SER A 197 -4.68 -22.71 24.87
CA SER A 197 -4.80 -21.91 26.08
C SER A 197 -6.14 -21.19 26.21
N GLY A 198 -6.89 -21.01 25.10
CA GLY A 198 -8.16 -20.28 25.04
C GLY A 198 -8.03 -18.78 25.32
N LYS A 199 -6.85 -18.17 25.19
CA LYS A 199 -6.57 -16.75 25.45
C LYS A 199 -6.46 -15.98 24.14
N PRO A 200 -7.47 -15.16 23.74
CA PRO A 200 -7.49 -14.47 22.45
C PRO A 200 -6.28 -13.56 22.21
N GLU A 201 -5.77 -12.91 23.27
CA GLU A 201 -4.63 -12.00 23.15
C GLU A 201 -3.36 -12.77 22.74
N LYS A 202 -3.13 -13.97 23.31
CA LYS A 202 -2.00 -14.81 22.94
C LYS A 202 -2.13 -15.33 21.51
N VAL A 203 -3.33 -15.71 21.08
CA VAL A 203 -3.59 -16.16 19.71
C VAL A 203 -3.29 -15.04 18.72
N ALA A 204 -3.65 -13.79 19.05
CA ALA A 204 -3.37 -12.64 18.20
C ALA A 204 -1.87 -12.33 18.10
N ASP A 205 -1.14 -12.50 19.19
CA ASP A 205 0.31 -12.30 19.28
C ASP A 205 1.05 -13.30 18.37
N GLU A 206 0.84 -14.59 18.58
CA GLU A 206 1.48 -15.65 17.80
C GLU A 206 1.06 -15.62 16.30
N LEU A 207 -0.17 -15.24 16.01
CA LEU A 207 -0.59 -15.01 14.62
C LEU A 207 0.19 -13.86 13.97
N GLY A 208 0.46 -12.80 14.73
CA GLY A 208 1.28 -11.68 14.28
C GLY A 208 2.72 -12.12 13.98
N ASP A 209 3.33 -12.92 14.85
CA ASP A 209 4.70 -13.41 14.69
C ASP A 209 4.82 -14.38 13.52
N LEU A 210 3.84 -15.25 13.32
CA LEU A 210 3.77 -16.12 12.15
C LEU A 210 3.70 -15.31 10.84
N ILE A 211 2.85 -14.27 10.77
CA ILE A 211 2.75 -13.40 9.60
C ILE A 211 4.07 -12.67 9.37
N PHE A 212 4.73 -12.20 10.42
CA PHE A 212 6.01 -11.53 10.32
C PHE A 212 7.13 -12.45 9.81
N ALA A 213 7.15 -13.72 10.23
CA ALA A 213 8.07 -14.74 9.71
C ALA A 213 7.79 -15.06 8.23
N LEU A 214 6.51 -15.11 7.81
CA LEU A 214 6.13 -15.28 6.40
C LEU A 214 6.57 -14.10 5.52
N VAL A 215 6.52 -12.87 6.02
CA VAL A 215 7.08 -11.71 5.31
C VAL A 215 8.58 -11.86 5.10
N ASN A 216 9.30 -12.41 6.09
CA ASN A 216 10.74 -12.58 6.00
C ASN A 216 11.15 -13.60 4.93
N ILE A 217 10.45 -14.72 4.80
CA ILE A 217 10.73 -15.66 3.69
C ILE A 217 10.48 -14.99 2.34
N GLY A 218 9.39 -14.20 2.20
CA GLY A 218 9.11 -13.42 1.00
C GLY A 218 10.29 -12.51 0.61
N ARG A 219 10.86 -11.80 1.56
CA ARG A 219 12.05 -10.95 1.38
C ARG A 219 13.26 -11.75 0.86
N HIS A 220 13.54 -12.90 1.42
CA HIS A 220 14.69 -13.74 1.03
C HIS A 220 14.56 -14.33 -0.37
N VAL A 221 13.34 -14.61 -0.83
CA VAL A 221 13.09 -15.10 -2.19
C VAL A 221 12.74 -14.00 -3.18
N SER A 222 12.91 -12.73 -2.78
CA SER A 222 12.60 -11.54 -3.59
C SER A 222 11.14 -11.49 -4.08
N ALA A 223 10.22 -12.03 -3.29
CA ALA A 223 8.79 -11.94 -3.50
C ALA A 223 8.19 -10.88 -2.56
N ASP A 224 7.60 -9.82 -3.12
CA ASP A 224 6.90 -8.82 -2.32
C ASP A 224 5.66 -9.46 -1.65
N PRO A 225 5.56 -9.47 -0.31
CA PRO A 225 4.51 -10.21 0.39
C PRO A 225 3.11 -9.59 0.20
N GLU A 226 3.01 -8.28 0.05
CA GLU A 226 1.74 -7.59 -0.24
C GLU A 226 1.22 -8.02 -1.62
N THR A 227 2.06 -7.93 -2.65
CA THR A 227 1.73 -8.35 -4.02
C THR A 227 1.42 -9.85 -4.09
N ALA A 228 2.18 -10.69 -3.38
CA ALA A 228 1.95 -12.13 -3.36
C ALA A 228 0.57 -12.50 -2.76
N LEU A 229 0.16 -11.81 -1.68
CA LEU A 229 -1.14 -12.03 -1.06
C LEU A 229 -2.28 -11.48 -1.93
N ARG A 230 -2.12 -10.32 -2.55
CA ARG A 230 -3.08 -9.78 -3.53
C ARG A 230 -3.31 -10.74 -4.70
N GLY A 231 -2.24 -11.29 -5.28
CA GLY A 231 -2.34 -12.30 -6.33
C GLY A 231 -3.07 -13.58 -5.86
N THR A 232 -2.93 -13.94 -4.58
CA THR A 232 -3.69 -15.06 -4.00
C THR A 232 -5.17 -14.70 -3.82
N ASN A 233 -5.50 -13.47 -3.40
CA ASN A 233 -6.88 -12.98 -3.30
C ASN A 233 -7.56 -12.97 -4.67
N THR A 234 -6.90 -12.49 -5.72
CA THR A 234 -7.41 -12.51 -7.11
C THR A 234 -7.67 -13.95 -7.57
N LYS A 235 -6.73 -14.86 -7.30
CA LYS A 235 -6.87 -16.28 -7.58
C LYS A 235 -8.05 -16.92 -6.83
N PHE A 236 -8.25 -16.55 -5.57
CA PHE A 236 -9.39 -17.00 -4.77
C PHE A 236 -10.72 -16.52 -5.37
N ARG A 237 -10.85 -15.23 -5.70
CA ARG A 237 -12.05 -14.66 -6.32
C ARG A 237 -12.39 -15.36 -7.64
N ARG A 238 -11.40 -15.57 -8.51
CA ARG A 238 -11.60 -16.26 -9.80
C ARG A 238 -12.12 -17.69 -9.62
N ARG A 239 -11.55 -18.45 -8.67
CA ARG A 239 -11.99 -19.81 -8.40
C ARG A 239 -13.36 -19.86 -7.75
N PHE A 240 -13.66 -18.92 -6.87
CA PHE A 240 -14.97 -18.84 -6.24
C PHE A 240 -16.06 -18.48 -7.25
N ASN A 241 -15.80 -17.55 -8.15
CA ASN A 241 -16.69 -17.23 -9.27
C ASN A 241 -16.97 -18.46 -10.18
N HIS A 242 -15.97 -19.34 -10.39
CA HIS A 242 -16.21 -20.61 -11.08
C HIS A 242 -17.19 -21.51 -10.31
N ILE A 243 -17.15 -21.54 -8.98
CA ILE A 243 -18.12 -22.26 -8.15
C ILE A 243 -19.51 -21.68 -8.37
N GLU A 244 -19.67 -20.37 -8.27
CA GLU A 244 -20.94 -19.66 -8.44
C GLU A 244 -21.55 -19.98 -9.81
N GLN A 245 -20.80 -19.80 -10.90
CA GLN A 245 -21.26 -20.09 -12.26
C GLN A 245 -21.61 -21.57 -12.48
N SER A 246 -20.83 -22.47 -11.86
CA SER A 246 -21.09 -23.90 -11.98
C SER A 246 -22.37 -24.31 -11.25
N LEU A 247 -22.64 -23.76 -10.08
CA LEU A 247 -23.87 -23.99 -9.33
C LEU A 247 -25.07 -23.39 -10.06
N GLU A 248 -24.97 -22.16 -10.52
CA GLU A 248 -26.03 -21.48 -11.30
C GLU A 248 -26.41 -22.29 -12.54
N SER A 249 -25.42 -22.80 -13.28
CA SER A 249 -25.63 -23.62 -14.47
C SER A 249 -26.36 -24.95 -14.16
N ASN A 250 -26.27 -25.43 -12.94
CA ASN A 250 -26.97 -26.62 -12.46
C ASN A 250 -28.29 -26.30 -11.72
N ASN A 251 -28.71 -25.05 -11.68
CA ASN A 251 -29.85 -24.56 -10.89
C ASN A 251 -29.71 -24.86 -9.37
N GLU A 252 -28.48 -24.93 -8.89
CA GLU A 252 -28.16 -25.08 -7.48
C GLU A 252 -27.92 -23.66 -6.87
N ARG A 253 -28.40 -23.42 -5.65
CA ARG A 253 -28.10 -22.16 -4.95
C ARG A 253 -26.81 -22.29 -4.18
N LEU A 254 -26.03 -21.21 -4.11
CA LEU A 254 -24.75 -21.19 -3.41
C LEU A 254 -24.91 -21.55 -1.91
N GLU A 255 -25.97 -21.01 -1.27
CA GLU A 255 -26.25 -21.21 0.15
C GLU A 255 -26.62 -22.67 0.48
N ASP A 256 -27.10 -23.44 -0.50
CA ASP A 256 -27.59 -24.81 -0.34
C ASP A 256 -26.54 -25.86 -0.75
N ALA A 257 -25.45 -25.44 -1.41
CA ALA A 257 -24.49 -26.36 -2.03
C ALA A 257 -23.65 -27.19 -1.05
N GLY A 258 -23.44 -26.69 0.17
CA GLY A 258 -22.59 -27.33 1.17
C GLY A 258 -21.10 -27.35 0.80
N LEU A 259 -20.25 -27.58 1.82
CA LEU A 259 -18.79 -27.50 1.68
C LEU A 259 -18.23 -28.53 0.70
N GLU A 260 -18.70 -29.78 0.75
CA GLU A 260 -18.19 -30.88 -0.09
C GLU A 260 -18.41 -30.60 -1.59
N ARG A 261 -19.58 -30.08 -1.95
CA ARG A 261 -19.90 -29.70 -3.32
C ARG A 261 -19.05 -28.53 -3.80
N MET A 262 -18.91 -27.50 -2.97
CA MET A 262 -18.07 -26.32 -3.28
C MET A 262 -16.60 -26.72 -3.41
N GLU A 263 -16.09 -27.59 -2.56
CA GLU A 263 -14.69 -28.08 -2.64
C GLU A 263 -14.44 -28.87 -3.93
N ALA A 264 -15.39 -29.70 -4.38
CA ALA A 264 -15.28 -30.41 -5.65
C ALA A 264 -15.17 -29.44 -6.84
N LEU A 265 -15.98 -28.37 -6.84
CA LEU A 265 -15.94 -27.32 -7.87
C LEU A 265 -14.66 -26.49 -7.78
N TRP A 266 -14.16 -26.22 -6.57
CA TRP A 266 -12.88 -25.58 -6.36
C TRP A 266 -11.71 -26.38 -6.94
N GLN A 267 -11.69 -27.69 -6.75
CA GLN A 267 -10.67 -28.56 -7.36
C GLN A 267 -10.79 -28.60 -8.88
N ALA A 268 -12.01 -28.55 -9.42
CA ALA A 268 -12.22 -28.44 -10.86
C ALA A 268 -11.64 -27.12 -11.42
N ALA A 269 -11.88 -25.99 -10.75
CA ALA A 269 -11.29 -24.70 -11.13
C ALA A 269 -9.76 -24.75 -11.15
N LYS A 270 -9.13 -25.35 -10.12
CA LYS A 270 -7.68 -25.54 -10.07
C LYS A 270 -7.14 -26.43 -11.21
N ALA A 271 -7.91 -27.45 -11.61
CA ALA A 271 -7.52 -28.34 -12.71
C ALA A 271 -7.56 -27.61 -14.07
N ILE A 272 -8.56 -26.75 -14.29
CA ILE A 272 -8.68 -25.92 -15.49
C ILE A 272 -7.49 -24.94 -15.58
N GLU A 273 -7.14 -24.26 -14.49
CA GLU A 273 -6.00 -23.32 -14.47
C GLU A 273 -4.69 -24.02 -14.86
N ARG A 274 -4.42 -25.22 -14.33
CA ARG A 274 -3.20 -25.98 -14.65
C ARG A 274 -3.08 -26.44 -16.10
N GLN A 275 -4.17 -26.41 -16.87
CA GLN A 275 -4.15 -26.74 -18.29
C GLN A 275 -3.89 -25.51 -19.19
N LEU A 276 -3.98 -24.32 -18.61
CA LEU A 276 -3.78 -23.04 -19.30
C LEU A 276 -2.38 -22.45 -19.08
N ASP A 277 -1.67 -22.93 -18.02
CA ASP A 277 -0.25 -22.63 -17.75
C ASP A 277 0.67 -23.58 -18.52
#